data_a3ea6c812c8666cb74b7597f4da1d400
#
_entry.id   a3ea6c812c8666cb74b7597f4da1d400
#
_cell.length_a   1.000
_cell.length_b   1.000
_cell.length_c   1.000
_cell.angle_alpha   90.00
_cell.angle_beta   90.00
_cell.angle_gamma   90.00
#
_symmetry.space_group_name_H-M   'P 1'
#
loop_
_entity.id
_entity.type
_entity.pdbx_description
1 polymer ?
#
loop_
_entity_poly.entity_id
_entity_poly.type
_entity_poly.pdbx_seq_one_letter_code
_entity_poly.pdbx_strand_id
1 'polypeptide(L)'
;MKNNYFRKPTNSTPKETTPVGIQLPIQLSQASGRNLWTWEYDGKQMRNHFASGFWYSQDGKHVFWAWQEQETHTITRLKKVDVLKEASGRQYVEVKRKDKPTWKQYIDEAVCICFHGRPENPNQRVNHKDGDIDNCDADNLEWE
;
A
#
# COMPACT_ATOMS: atom_id res chain seq x y z
N MET A 1 7.21 8.23 28.20
CA MET A 1 7.53 7.91 28.03
C MET A 1 7.56 7.59 27.71
N LYS A 2 7.39 7.58 27.17
CA LYS A 2 7.61 7.35 26.70
C LYS A 2 7.82 6.87 26.22
N ASN A 3 7.65 6.81 25.98
CA ASN A 3 8.09 6.34 25.39
C ASN A 3 8.23 5.69 25.18
N ASN A 4 7.91 5.57 25.18
CA ASN A 4 8.28 4.83 24.86
C ASN A 4 7.98 4.01 24.66
N TYR A 5 7.48 3.93 24.38
CA TYR A 5 7.39 3.12 24.14
C TYR A 5 7.70 2.64 23.58
N PHE A 6 7.89 2.79 23.43
CA PHE A 6 8.54 2.51 22.80
C PHE A 6 9.32 2.01 22.78
N ARG A 7 9.53 1.94 22.87
CA ARG A 7 10.51 1.48 22.73
C ARG A 7 11.13 0.89 22.70
N LYS A 8 11.34 0.43 22.48
CA LYS A 8 12.10 -0.29 22.32
C LYS A 8 12.68 -0.60 21.90
N PRO A 9 13.13 -0.82 21.84
CA PRO A 9 13.90 -1.32 21.37
C PRO A 9 14.25 -1.56 20.80
N THR A 10 14.49 -1.72 20.61
CA THR A 10 15.09 -2.00 20.04
C THR A 10 15.51 -2.25 19.33
N ASN A 11 15.87 -2.60 19.44
CA ASN A 11 16.50 -2.99 18.52
C ASN A 11 16.00 -3.57 17.53
N SER A 12 15.12 -3.43 17.54
CA SER A 12 14.71 -3.98 16.63
C SER A 12 14.83 -3.74 15.39
N THR A 13 14.91 -3.85 15.03
CA THR A 13 15.22 -4.08 13.81
C THR A 13 14.90 -3.00 12.88
N PRO A 14 15.76 -2.02 12.81
CA PRO A 14 15.65 -0.92 11.87
C PRO A 14 15.46 -1.40 10.45
N LYS A 15 16.03 -2.52 10.09
CA LYS A 15 15.93 -3.07 8.75
C LYS A 15 14.51 -3.44 8.36
N GLU A 16 13.61 -3.56 9.35
CA GLU A 16 12.23 -3.88 9.08
C GLU A 16 11.42 -2.66 8.70
N THR A 17 11.98 -1.47 8.89
CA THR A 17 11.20 -0.26 8.73
C THR A 17 11.54 0.48 7.46
N THR A 18 12.81 0.72 7.16
CA THR A 18 13.14 1.54 6.00
C THR A 18 13.81 0.70 4.94
N PRO A 19 13.15 0.48 3.79
CA PRO A 19 13.74 -0.29 2.70
C PRO A 19 15.01 0.37 2.18
N VAL A 20 15.90 -0.46 1.64
CA VAL A 20 17.14 0.01 1.06
C VAL A 20 16.85 0.95 -0.10
N GLY A 21 17.58 2.06 -0.17
CA GLY A 21 17.45 3.01 -1.26
C GLY A 21 16.42 4.08 -1.04
N ILE A 22 15.69 4.03 0.06
CA ILE A 22 14.72 5.07 0.38
C ILE A 22 15.33 6.04 1.36
N GLN A 23 15.19 7.32 1.06
CA GLN A 23 15.66 8.38 1.92
C GLN A 23 14.47 9.10 2.56
N LEU A 24 14.44 9.08 3.87
CA LEU A 24 13.39 9.73 4.64
C LEU A 24 13.88 11.06 5.18
N PRO A 25 13.01 12.03 5.42
CA PRO A 25 11.57 11.96 5.23
C PRO A 25 11.17 12.12 3.76
N ILE A 26 9.96 11.65 3.43
CA ILE A 26 9.40 11.81 2.09
C ILE A 26 8.29 12.84 2.16
N GLN A 27 8.40 13.87 1.33
CA GLN A 27 7.36 14.87 1.20
C GLN A 27 6.31 14.35 0.22
N LEU A 28 5.06 14.28 0.66
CA LEU A 28 3.99 13.87 -0.23
C LEU A 28 3.69 14.97 -1.23
N SER A 29 3.29 14.57 -2.43
CA SER A 29 2.89 15.48 -3.49
C SER A 29 1.41 15.26 -3.80
N GLN A 30 0.73 16.33 -4.17
CA GLN A 30 -0.66 16.24 -4.52
C GLN A 30 -0.79 15.90 -6.00
N ALA A 31 -1.52 14.83 -6.32
CA ALA A 31 -1.75 14.46 -7.71
C ALA A 31 -2.70 15.47 -8.33
N SER A 32 -2.54 15.66 -9.64
CA SER A 32 -3.20 16.73 -10.38
C SER A 32 -4.70 16.79 -10.14
N GLY A 33 -5.17 17.98 -9.73
CA GLY A 33 -6.59 18.30 -9.67
C GLY A 33 -7.40 17.60 -8.61
N ARG A 34 -6.77 16.88 -7.65
CA ARG A 34 -7.49 16.14 -6.63
C ARG A 34 -6.81 16.25 -5.28
N ASN A 35 -7.56 16.01 -4.21
CA ASN A 35 -6.99 15.87 -2.89
C ASN A 35 -6.40 14.49 -2.70
N LEU A 36 -5.51 14.14 -3.60
CA LEU A 36 -4.88 12.83 -3.60
C LEU A 36 -3.40 13.00 -3.38
N TRP A 37 -2.92 12.53 -2.23
CA TRP A 37 -1.52 12.65 -1.88
C TRP A 37 -0.78 11.40 -2.32
N THR A 38 0.40 11.60 -2.93
CA THR A 38 1.18 10.51 -3.51
C THR A 38 2.65 10.71 -3.23
N TRP A 39 3.42 9.65 -3.44
CA TRP A 39 4.88 9.70 -3.47
C TRP A 39 5.37 8.67 -4.48
N GLU A 40 6.66 8.67 -4.74
CA GLU A 40 7.20 7.75 -5.73
C GLU A 40 8.23 6.84 -5.10
N TYR A 41 8.19 5.58 -5.53
CA TYR A 41 9.16 4.58 -5.16
C TYR A 41 9.62 3.89 -6.44
N ASP A 42 10.92 3.97 -6.72
CA ASP A 42 11.51 3.34 -7.90
C ASP A 42 10.79 3.77 -9.18
N GLY A 43 10.47 5.06 -9.27
CA GLY A 43 9.79 5.61 -10.43
C GLY A 43 8.31 5.29 -10.55
N LYS A 44 7.75 4.60 -9.57
CA LYS A 44 6.32 4.24 -9.57
C LYS A 44 5.56 5.10 -8.59
N GLN A 45 4.37 5.53 -8.98
CA GLN A 45 3.53 6.29 -8.09
C GLN A 45 2.93 5.38 -7.01
N MET A 46 2.98 5.86 -5.77
CA MET A 46 2.40 5.16 -4.62
C MET A 46 1.12 5.87 -4.21
N ARG A 47 0.05 5.10 -4.04
CA ARG A 47 -1.24 5.62 -3.59
C ARG A 47 -1.73 4.87 -2.37
N ASN A 48 -2.47 5.57 -1.52
CA ASN A 48 -2.97 5.00 -0.28
C ASN A 48 -4.35 4.38 -0.49
N HIS A 49 -4.48 3.14 -0.03
CA HIS A 49 -5.77 2.43 -0.02
C HIS A 49 -6.39 2.62 1.36
N PHE A 50 -7.52 3.30 1.40
CA PHE A 50 -8.12 3.72 2.67
C PHE A 50 -8.45 2.55 3.59
N ALA A 51 -9.08 1.50 3.06
CA ALA A 51 -9.57 0.42 3.92
C ALA A 51 -8.43 -0.35 4.59
N SER A 52 -7.36 -0.65 3.86
CA SER A 52 -6.21 -1.35 4.46
C SER A 52 -5.23 -0.40 5.13
N GLY A 53 -5.23 0.87 4.72
CA GLY A 53 -4.28 1.86 5.22
C GLY A 53 -2.91 1.79 4.56
N PHE A 54 -2.67 0.80 3.72
CA PHE A 54 -1.38 0.60 3.08
C PHE A 54 -1.25 1.44 1.80
N TRP A 55 0.00 1.66 1.40
CA TRP A 55 0.33 2.32 0.15
C TRP A 55 0.70 1.27 -0.88
N TYR A 56 0.14 1.39 -2.08
CA TYR A 56 0.34 0.41 -3.15
C TYR A 56 0.96 1.11 -4.35
N SER A 57 1.97 0.46 -4.95
CA SER A 57 2.59 0.99 -6.16
C SER A 57 1.71 0.76 -7.37
N GLN A 58 1.86 1.63 -8.37
CA GLN A 58 1.11 1.55 -9.62
C GLN A 58 1.30 0.20 -10.32
N ASP A 59 2.48 -0.41 -10.19
CA ASP A 59 2.75 -1.71 -10.81
C ASP A 59 2.26 -2.89 -9.95
N GLY A 60 1.71 -2.61 -8.77
CA GLY A 60 1.18 -3.66 -7.91
C GLY A 60 2.22 -4.52 -7.22
N LYS A 61 3.49 -4.14 -7.28
CA LYS A 61 4.57 -4.98 -6.76
C LYS A 61 5.07 -4.59 -5.38
N HIS A 62 4.74 -3.40 -4.92
CA HIS A 62 5.25 -2.89 -3.65
C HIS A 62 4.12 -2.38 -2.79
N VAL A 63 4.15 -2.78 -1.52
CA VAL A 63 3.16 -2.36 -0.53
C VAL A 63 3.91 -1.89 0.70
N PHE A 64 3.54 -0.72 1.20
CA PHE A 64 4.18 -0.15 2.39
C PHE A 64 3.15 0.34 3.39
N TRP A 65 3.51 0.21 4.66
CA TRP A 65 2.88 0.95 5.74
C TRP A 65 3.73 2.18 6.01
N ALA A 66 3.11 3.34 6.16
CA ALA A 66 3.83 4.59 6.36
C ALA A 66 3.36 5.27 7.64
N TRP A 67 4.31 5.82 8.39
CA TRP A 67 4.02 6.73 9.49
C TRP A 67 4.11 8.14 8.92
N GLN A 68 3.03 8.88 9.08
CA GLN A 68 2.83 10.13 8.35
C GLN A 68 2.43 11.25 9.29
N GLU A 69 3.04 12.40 9.10
CA GLU A 69 2.60 13.62 9.77
C GLU A 69 1.54 14.30 8.91
N GLN A 70 0.36 14.48 9.49
CA GLN A 70 -0.76 15.00 8.72
C GLN A 70 -0.59 16.47 8.34
N GLU A 71 -0.06 17.28 9.24
CA GLU A 71 0.05 18.72 9.00
C GLU A 71 1.03 19.05 7.89
N THR A 72 2.12 18.32 7.82
CA THR A 72 3.17 18.60 6.84
C THR A 72 3.07 17.70 5.62
N HIS A 73 2.20 16.70 5.66
CA HIS A 73 2.08 15.67 4.61
C HIS A 73 3.44 15.03 4.33
N THR A 74 4.09 14.60 5.40
CA THR A 74 5.44 14.05 5.34
C THR A 74 5.45 12.64 5.88
N ILE A 75 6.05 11.71 5.16
CA ILE A 75 6.26 10.36 5.65
C ILE A 75 7.59 10.34 6.38
N THR A 76 7.57 9.94 7.63
CA THR A 76 8.75 9.93 8.49
C THR A 76 9.33 8.55 8.68
N ARG A 77 8.57 7.51 8.35
CA ARG A 77 8.99 6.13 8.56
C ARG A 77 8.19 5.21 7.64
N LEU A 78 8.83 4.17 7.12
CA LEU A 78 8.22 3.20 6.23
C LEU A 78 8.51 1.80 6.70
N LYS A 79 7.55 0.91 6.43
CA LYS A 79 7.73 -0.52 6.65
C LYS A 79 7.19 -1.25 5.44
N LYS A 80 8.01 -2.14 4.87
CA LYS A 80 7.56 -2.96 3.77
C LYS A 80 6.57 -4.01 4.27
N VAL A 81 5.50 -4.21 3.52
CA VAL A 81 4.48 -5.21 3.82
C VAL A 81 4.71 -6.41 2.91
N ASP A 82 4.71 -7.60 3.51
CA ASP A 82 4.93 -8.83 2.77
C ASP A 82 3.73 -9.16 1.89
N VAL A 83 4.00 -9.50 0.63
CA VAL A 83 2.99 -9.95 -0.31
C VAL A 83 2.96 -11.46 -0.30
N LEU A 84 1.78 -12.03 -0.08
CA LEU A 84 1.57 -13.46 0.01
C LEU A 84 0.72 -13.93 -1.17
N LYS A 85 0.68 -15.24 -1.40
CA LYS A 85 -0.13 -15.83 -2.46
C LYS A 85 -1.04 -16.90 -1.90
N GLU A 86 -2.27 -16.92 -2.37
CA GLU A 86 -3.19 -18.02 -2.11
C GLU A 86 -2.86 -19.19 -3.03
N ALA A 87 -3.49 -20.33 -2.76
CA ALA A 87 -3.36 -21.50 -3.62
C ALA A 87 -3.78 -21.21 -5.06
N SER A 88 -4.72 -20.28 -5.24
CA SER A 88 -5.18 -19.86 -6.55
C SER A 88 -4.14 -19.04 -7.31
N GLY A 89 -3.11 -18.56 -6.63
CA GLY A 89 -2.11 -17.66 -7.19
C GLY A 89 -2.42 -16.19 -6.96
N ARG A 90 -3.60 -15.88 -6.42
CA ARG A 90 -3.98 -14.49 -6.19
C ARG A 90 -3.16 -13.91 -5.04
N GLN A 91 -2.64 -12.71 -5.24
CA GLN A 91 -1.75 -12.06 -4.28
C GLN A 91 -2.55 -11.23 -3.28
N TYR A 92 -2.09 -11.23 -2.05
CA TYR A 92 -2.75 -10.48 -0.99
C TYR A 92 -1.76 -10.05 0.07
N VAL A 93 -2.19 -9.13 0.91
CA VAL A 93 -1.48 -8.75 2.13
C VAL A 93 -2.41 -8.96 3.30
N GLU A 94 -1.84 -9.15 4.48
CA GLU A 94 -2.62 -9.30 5.69
C GLU A 94 -2.74 -7.96 6.40
N VAL A 95 -3.95 -7.60 6.79
CA VAL A 95 -4.21 -6.37 7.54
C VAL A 95 -4.42 -6.76 8.98
N LYS A 96 -3.47 -6.38 9.83
CA LYS A 96 -3.48 -6.72 11.25
C LYS A 96 -3.64 -5.44 12.05
N ARG A 97 -4.65 -5.37 12.88
CA ARG A 97 -4.87 -4.24 13.77
C ARG A 97 -5.16 -4.76 15.15
N LYS A 98 -4.74 -3.97 16.13
CA LYS A 98 -4.94 -4.32 17.51
C LYS A 98 -6.43 -4.53 17.78
N ASP A 99 -6.75 -5.63 18.45
CA ASP A 99 -8.10 -5.96 18.89
C ASP A 99 -9.10 -6.14 17.75
N LYS A 100 -8.60 -6.45 16.54
CA LYS A 100 -9.44 -6.71 15.40
C LYS A 100 -9.00 -8.00 14.72
N PRO A 101 -9.93 -8.75 14.10
CA PRO A 101 -9.53 -9.90 13.32
C PRO A 101 -8.63 -9.51 12.16
N THR A 102 -7.66 -10.36 11.87
CA THR A 102 -6.83 -10.19 10.68
C THR A 102 -7.65 -10.50 9.44
N TRP A 103 -7.48 -9.71 8.39
CA TRP A 103 -8.18 -9.98 7.13
C TRP A 103 -7.22 -9.84 5.96
N LYS A 104 -7.63 -10.41 4.83
CA LYS A 104 -6.84 -10.36 3.60
C LYS A 104 -7.27 -9.18 2.76
N GLN A 105 -6.31 -8.42 2.27
CA GLN A 105 -6.57 -7.41 1.25
C GLN A 105 -5.91 -7.86 -0.03
N TYR A 106 -6.69 -8.14 -1.06
CA TYR A 106 -6.13 -8.53 -2.35
C TYR A 106 -5.46 -7.35 -3.01
N ILE A 107 -4.27 -7.60 -3.56
CA ILE A 107 -3.47 -6.55 -4.20
C ILE A 107 -4.21 -5.97 -5.39
N ASP A 108 -4.77 -6.82 -6.25
CA ASP A 108 -5.46 -6.37 -7.45
C ASP A 108 -6.63 -5.44 -7.11
N GLU A 109 -7.40 -5.77 -6.07
CA GLU A 109 -8.50 -4.90 -5.66
C GLU A 109 -8.00 -3.55 -5.16
N ALA A 110 -6.97 -3.56 -4.32
CA ALA A 110 -6.45 -2.33 -3.75
C ALA A 110 -5.87 -1.44 -4.84
N VAL A 111 -5.10 -2.00 -5.76
CA VAL A 111 -4.51 -1.24 -6.86
C VAL A 111 -5.61 -0.69 -7.76
N CYS A 112 -6.61 -1.51 -8.08
CA CYS A 112 -7.70 -1.06 -8.93
C CYS A 112 -8.45 0.11 -8.29
N ILE A 113 -8.73 0.03 -6.99
CA ILE A 113 -9.38 1.13 -6.27
C ILE A 113 -8.49 2.37 -6.27
N CYS A 114 -7.20 2.20 -5.98
CA CYS A 114 -6.29 3.34 -5.87
C CYS A 114 -6.12 4.09 -7.18
N PHE A 115 -6.08 3.38 -8.30
CA PHE A 115 -5.72 3.98 -9.57
C PHE A 115 -6.89 4.14 -10.54
N HIS A 116 -7.99 3.45 -10.33
CA HIS A 116 -9.19 3.55 -11.18
C HIS A 116 -10.44 3.96 -10.41
N GLY A 117 -10.36 4.03 -9.08
CA GLY A 117 -11.52 4.35 -8.26
C GLY A 117 -12.33 3.11 -7.92
N ARG A 118 -13.36 3.32 -7.11
CA ARG A 118 -14.21 2.22 -6.66
C ARG A 118 -15.07 1.69 -7.80
N PRO A 119 -15.50 0.42 -7.70
CA PRO A 119 -16.43 -0.11 -8.71
C PRO A 119 -17.76 0.64 -8.65
N GLU A 120 -18.44 0.72 -9.79
CA GLU A 120 -19.71 1.41 -9.88
C GLU A 120 -20.83 0.67 -9.15
N ASN A 121 -20.70 -0.66 -9.04
CA ASN A 121 -21.65 -1.43 -8.28
C ASN A 121 -20.93 -2.58 -7.58
N PRO A 122 -21.54 -3.15 -6.50
CA PRO A 122 -20.85 -4.14 -5.67
C PRO A 122 -20.65 -5.49 -6.32
N ASN A 123 -21.24 -5.73 -7.48
CA ASN A 123 -21.09 -7.01 -8.17
C ASN A 123 -19.89 -7.04 -9.09
N GLN A 124 -19.25 -5.89 -9.29
CA GLN A 124 -18.08 -5.82 -10.16
C GLN A 124 -16.88 -6.47 -9.53
N ARG A 125 -16.04 -7.05 -10.36
CA ARG A 125 -14.82 -7.72 -9.95
C ARG A 125 -13.65 -7.19 -10.75
N VAL A 126 -12.46 -7.36 -10.19
CA VAL A 126 -11.24 -6.96 -10.89
C VAL A 126 -10.96 -7.97 -12.00
N ASN A 127 -10.75 -7.46 -13.19
CA ASN A 127 -10.33 -8.26 -14.35
C ASN A 127 -8.88 -7.93 -14.68
N HIS A 128 -8.07 -8.97 -14.87
CA HIS A 128 -6.70 -8.86 -15.37
C HIS A 128 -6.77 -8.95 -16.88
N LYS A 129 -6.54 -7.84 -17.56
CA LYS A 129 -6.79 -7.75 -19.01
C LYS A 129 -6.01 -8.77 -19.82
N ASP A 130 -4.78 -9.10 -19.38
CA ASP A 130 -3.95 -10.08 -20.07
C ASP A 130 -4.19 -11.51 -19.58
N GLY A 131 -5.08 -11.69 -18.62
CA GLY A 131 -5.36 -13.02 -18.05
C GLY A 131 -4.32 -13.52 -17.07
N ASP A 132 -3.29 -12.75 -16.79
CA ASP A 132 -2.23 -13.15 -15.87
C ASP A 132 -2.53 -12.61 -14.47
N ILE A 133 -2.89 -13.52 -13.56
CA ILE A 133 -3.26 -13.14 -12.20
C ILE A 133 -2.09 -12.51 -11.42
N ASP A 134 -0.86 -12.77 -11.83
CA ASP A 134 0.32 -12.17 -11.20
C ASP A 134 0.56 -10.73 -11.64
N ASN A 135 -0.07 -10.31 -12.73
CA ASN A 135 0.13 -8.96 -13.26
C ASN A 135 -0.88 -8.02 -12.64
N CYS A 136 -0.51 -7.42 -11.50
CA CYS A 136 -1.36 -6.47 -10.78
C CYS A 136 -1.05 -5.02 -11.12
N ASP A 137 -0.41 -4.78 -12.26
CA ASP A 137 -0.16 -3.41 -12.73
C ASP A 137 -1.51 -2.73 -12.99
N ALA A 138 -1.62 -1.46 -12.54
CA ALA A 138 -2.87 -0.72 -12.67
C ALA A 138 -3.37 -0.68 -14.10
N ASP A 139 -2.46 -0.59 -15.08
CA ASP A 139 -2.84 -0.54 -16.49
C ASP A 139 -3.39 -1.86 -16.99
N ASN A 140 -3.15 -2.95 -16.28
CA ASN A 140 -3.66 -4.27 -16.61
C ASN A 140 -4.97 -4.61 -15.91
N LEU A 141 -5.43 -3.75 -15.03
CA LEU A 141 -6.61 -4.02 -14.20
C LEU A 141 -7.78 -3.14 -14.60
N GLU A 142 -8.96 -3.70 -14.48
CA GLU A 142 -10.20 -2.97 -14.71
C GLU A 142 -11.32 -3.60 -13.89
N TRP A 143 -12.37 -2.84 -13.66
CA TRP A 143 -13.60 -3.39 -13.08
C TRP A 143 -14.47 -3.96 -14.18
N GLU A 144 -14.99 -5.15 -13.95
CA GLU A 144 -15.95 -5.71 -14.92
C GLU A 144 -17.18 -6.31 -14.24
#